data_2136160127025ceef7263262ce104905
#
_entry.id   2136160127025ceef7263262ce104905
#
_cell.length_a   1.000
_cell.length_b   1.000
_cell.length_c   1.000
_cell.angle_alpha   90.00
_cell.angle_beta   90.00
_cell.angle_gamma   90.00
#
_symmetry.space_group_name_H-M   'P 1'
#
loop_
_entity.id
_entity.type
_entity.pdbx_description
1 polymer ?
#
loop_
_entity_poly.entity_id
_entity_poly.type
_entity_poly.pdbx_seq_one_letter_code
_entity_poly.pdbx_strand_id
1 'polypeptide(L)'
;GQGSGGIETRPGDSQNETGDTANSSGIGDFTASLPEKQRTYNWSELTSYDALVREFYAIDPATAADETQLNQKALLGRVLSVQKRTDDQPQILIYHTHSQEAFADSIPGNAQTGIMGVGEVLAEILRKQYGYNVMHHMGQYDVEKRDYAYSNSLPALEAILKENPSIEVVIDLHRDEVAEGTR
;
A
#
# COMPACT_ATOMS: atom_id res chain seq x y z
N GLY A 1 -54.38 -50.79 -28.23
CA GLY A 1 -55.30 -49.87 -27.59
C GLY A 1 -54.67 -48.53 -27.47
N GLN A 2 -55.17 -47.57 -28.17
CA GLN A 2 -54.78 -46.17 -28.19
C GLN A 2 -55.18 -45.51 -26.87
N GLY A 3 -54.44 -44.56 -26.41
CA GLY A 3 -54.77 -43.65 -25.33
C GLY A 3 -53.85 -42.42 -25.33
N SER A 4 -54.22 -41.44 -26.17
CA SER A 4 -53.74 -40.10 -26.18
C SER A 4 -54.21 -39.37 -24.90
N GLY A 5 -53.31 -38.75 -24.18
CA GLY A 5 -53.65 -37.86 -23.07
C GLY A 5 -52.69 -36.70 -23.03
N GLY A 6 -53.13 -35.55 -23.57
CA GLY A 6 -52.44 -34.29 -23.47
C GLY A 6 -52.43 -33.77 -22.02
N ILE A 7 -51.37 -33.19 -21.60
CA ILE A 7 -51.25 -32.46 -20.34
C ILE A 7 -51.05 -31.01 -20.66
N GLU A 8 -52.00 -30.21 -20.19
CA GLU A 8 -52.04 -28.75 -20.23
C GLU A 8 -50.87 -28.12 -19.44
N THR A 9 -50.23 -27.16 -20.05
CA THR A 9 -49.26 -26.27 -19.42
C THR A 9 -50.00 -25.24 -18.58
N ARG A 10 -49.73 -25.21 -17.26
CA ARG A 10 -50.06 -24.07 -16.41
C ARG A 10 -48.91 -23.04 -16.41
N PRO A 11 -49.21 -21.76 -16.56
CA PRO A 11 -48.23 -20.72 -16.39
C PRO A 11 -48.17 -20.25 -14.90
N GLY A 12 -46.98 -19.99 -14.44
CA GLY A 12 -46.76 -19.08 -13.29
C GLY A 12 -46.24 -19.74 -12.05
N ASP A 13 -44.92 -19.67 -11.91
CA ASP A 13 -44.30 -19.27 -10.62
C ASP A 13 -42.91 -18.71 -10.94
N SER A 14 -42.87 -17.39 -11.04
CA SER A 14 -41.64 -16.61 -11.00
C SER A 14 -41.12 -16.66 -9.61
N GLN A 15 -40.20 -17.55 -9.30
CA GLN A 15 -39.35 -17.39 -8.12
C GLN A 15 -38.29 -16.38 -8.43
N ASN A 16 -38.45 -15.24 -7.76
CA ASN A 16 -37.52 -14.14 -7.72
C ASN A 16 -36.32 -14.59 -6.90
N GLU A 17 -35.32 -15.16 -7.55
CA GLU A 17 -33.99 -15.31 -6.95
C GLU A 17 -33.37 -13.93 -6.88
N THR A 18 -33.48 -13.31 -5.71
CA THR A 18 -32.65 -12.18 -5.33
C THR A 18 -31.23 -12.68 -5.21
N GLY A 19 -30.51 -12.67 -6.33
CA GLY A 19 -29.07 -12.82 -6.36
C GLY A 19 -28.49 -11.68 -5.55
N ASP A 20 -27.91 -12.03 -4.43
CA ASP A 20 -27.07 -11.20 -3.61
C ASP A 20 -25.84 -10.84 -4.47
N THR A 21 -25.96 -9.80 -5.27
CA THR A 21 -24.82 -9.18 -5.93
C THR A 21 -24.03 -8.52 -4.84
N ALA A 22 -23.04 -9.25 -4.31
CA ALA A 22 -21.96 -8.65 -3.56
C ALA A 22 -21.47 -7.44 -4.35
N ASN A 23 -21.76 -6.26 -3.80
CA ASN A 23 -21.35 -4.99 -4.31
C ASN A 23 -19.80 -4.96 -4.30
N SER A 24 -19.18 -5.42 -5.38
CA SER A 24 -17.81 -5.11 -5.65
C SER A 24 -17.78 -3.61 -5.93
N SER A 25 -17.64 -2.81 -4.88
CA SER A 25 -17.29 -1.40 -4.98
C SER A 25 -16.00 -1.36 -5.81
N GLY A 26 -16.17 -1.14 -7.11
CA GLY A 26 -15.09 -1.07 -8.05
C GLY A 26 -14.16 0.04 -7.57
N ILE A 27 -12.94 -0.33 -7.20
CA ILE A 27 -11.84 0.63 -7.15
C ILE A 27 -11.79 1.18 -8.56
N GLY A 28 -12.25 2.42 -8.73
CA GLY A 28 -12.22 3.10 -10.01
C GLY A 28 -10.80 3.08 -10.53
N ASP A 29 -10.67 3.07 -11.85
CA ASP A 29 -9.37 3.13 -12.53
C ASP A 29 -8.63 4.37 -12.01
N PHE A 30 -7.70 4.16 -11.07
CA PHE A 30 -6.94 5.23 -10.41
C PHE A 30 -5.85 5.68 -11.38
N THR A 31 -6.23 6.37 -12.44
CA THR A 31 -5.31 7.15 -13.26
C THR A 31 -5.04 8.46 -12.54
N ALA A 32 -4.26 8.42 -11.48
CA ALA A 32 -3.68 9.64 -10.94
C ALA A 32 -2.78 10.22 -12.04
N SER A 33 -3.16 11.37 -12.59
CA SER A 33 -2.27 12.12 -13.46
C SER A 33 -1.04 12.48 -12.63
N LEU A 34 0.13 12.03 -13.08
CA LEU A 34 1.38 12.43 -12.44
C LEU A 34 1.45 13.96 -12.46
N PRO A 35 1.89 14.59 -11.35
CA PRO A 35 2.06 16.03 -11.30
C PRO A 35 3.03 16.47 -12.41
N GLU A 36 2.78 17.66 -12.95
CA GLU A 36 3.66 18.25 -13.95
C GLU A 36 5.08 18.40 -13.39
N LYS A 37 6.07 18.04 -14.20
CA LYS A 37 7.48 18.16 -13.78
C LYS A 37 7.83 19.62 -13.53
N GLN A 38 8.09 19.95 -12.29
CA GLN A 38 8.47 21.32 -11.90
C GLN A 38 9.93 21.64 -12.24
N ARG A 39 10.82 20.65 -12.20
CA ARG A 39 12.25 20.81 -12.50
C ARG A 39 12.85 19.51 -13.02
N THR A 40 13.80 19.65 -13.95
CA THR A 40 14.64 18.57 -14.47
C THR A 40 16.09 18.84 -14.09
N TYR A 41 16.80 17.85 -13.58
CA TYR A 41 18.21 17.94 -13.20
C TYR A 41 19.08 17.18 -14.21
N ASN A 42 20.26 17.74 -14.49
CA ASN A 42 21.31 17.03 -15.21
C ASN A 42 22.25 16.34 -14.22
N TRP A 43 22.83 15.21 -14.61
CA TRP A 43 23.78 14.47 -13.77
C TRP A 43 24.95 15.35 -13.28
N SER A 44 25.44 16.25 -14.11
CA SER A 44 26.55 17.16 -13.80
C SER A 44 26.23 18.18 -12.70
N GLU A 45 24.94 18.44 -12.45
CA GLU A 45 24.48 19.38 -11.41
C GLU A 45 24.42 18.72 -10.01
N LEU A 46 24.45 17.40 -9.95
CA LEU A 46 24.24 16.60 -8.73
C LEU A 46 25.50 15.82 -8.30
N THR A 47 26.69 16.25 -8.74
CA THR A 47 27.93 15.48 -8.52
C THR A 47 28.52 15.62 -7.11
N SER A 48 28.19 16.69 -6.37
CA SER A 48 28.70 16.92 -5.02
C SER A 48 27.67 16.63 -3.95
N TYR A 49 28.15 16.31 -2.74
CA TYR A 49 27.32 16.17 -1.54
C TYR A 49 26.47 17.43 -1.30
N ASP A 50 27.09 18.61 -1.36
CA ASP A 50 26.41 19.89 -1.12
C ASP A 50 25.28 20.13 -2.14
N ALA A 51 25.45 19.72 -3.41
CA ALA A 51 24.41 19.82 -4.41
C ALA A 51 23.24 18.93 -4.10
N LEU A 52 23.50 17.67 -3.71
CA LEU A 52 22.44 16.73 -3.32
C LEU A 52 21.68 17.21 -2.08
N VAL A 53 22.39 17.64 -1.06
CA VAL A 53 21.77 18.14 0.18
C VAL A 53 20.89 19.36 -0.13
N ARG A 54 21.42 20.36 -0.83
CA ARG A 54 20.68 21.58 -1.15
C ARG A 54 19.39 21.33 -1.92
N GLU A 55 19.40 20.36 -2.82
CA GLU A 55 18.27 20.14 -3.75
C GLU A 55 17.23 19.16 -3.20
N PHE A 56 17.62 18.18 -2.38
CA PHE A 56 16.74 17.05 -2.04
C PHE A 56 16.59 16.74 -0.56
N TYR A 57 17.40 17.32 0.32
CA TYR A 57 17.39 16.95 1.73
C TYR A 57 17.22 18.16 2.65
N ALA A 58 16.40 17.99 3.68
CA ALA A 58 16.40 18.82 4.87
C ALA A 58 17.01 17.98 6.00
N ILE A 59 18.27 18.26 6.35
CA ILE A 59 18.99 17.48 7.38
C ILE A 59 18.81 18.18 8.71
N ASP A 60 18.24 17.49 9.69
CA ASP A 60 18.14 17.97 11.06
C ASP A 60 19.54 18.19 11.64
N PRO A 61 19.80 19.31 12.36
CA PRO A 61 21.12 19.61 12.93
C PRO A 61 21.66 18.57 13.91
N ALA A 62 20.78 17.73 14.49
CA ALA A 62 21.16 16.62 15.36
C ALA A 62 21.50 15.35 14.61
N THR A 63 21.29 15.32 13.27
CA THR A 63 21.56 14.16 12.40
C THR A 63 22.82 14.41 11.61
N ALA A 64 23.69 13.40 11.50
CA ALA A 64 24.87 13.44 10.65
C ALA A 64 24.63 12.64 9.39
N ALA A 65 24.91 13.24 8.24
CA ALA A 65 25.02 12.58 6.96
C ALA A 65 26.32 13.03 6.28
N ASP A 66 26.93 12.16 5.50
CA ASP A 66 28.20 12.46 4.82
C ASP A 66 28.22 11.98 3.37
N GLU A 67 29.30 12.28 2.66
CA GLU A 67 29.48 11.93 1.25
C GLU A 67 29.49 10.40 0.98
N THR A 68 29.75 9.59 2.00
CA THR A 68 29.73 8.13 1.83
C THR A 68 28.30 7.60 1.79
N GLN A 69 27.40 8.27 2.48
CA GLN A 69 25.96 7.96 2.54
C GLN A 69 25.19 8.61 1.40
N LEU A 70 25.44 9.91 1.19
CA LEU A 70 24.74 10.73 0.19
C LEU A 70 25.66 11.03 -1.00
N ASN A 71 25.76 10.09 -1.92
CA ASN A 71 26.51 10.31 -3.15
C ASN A 71 25.69 9.92 -4.40
N GLN A 72 25.90 10.66 -5.46
CA GLN A 72 25.17 10.53 -6.72
C GLN A 72 25.17 9.08 -7.24
N LYS A 73 26.34 8.43 -7.27
CA LYS A 73 26.48 7.08 -7.82
C LYS A 73 25.67 6.05 -7.01
N ALA A 74 25.68 6.16 -5.68
CA ALA A 74 24.96 5.25 -4.81
C ALA A 74 23.44 5.48 -4.88
N LEU A 75 23.00 6.72 -4.99
CA LEU A 75 21.58 7.09 -4.95
C LEU A 75 20.93 7.03 -6.34
N LEU A 76 21.53 7.65 -7.35
CA LEU A 76 20.93 7.81 -8.66
C LEU A 76 21.39 6.73 -9.67
N GLY A 77 22.49 6.04 -9.40
CA GLY A 77 23.02 4.97 -10.25
C GLY A 77 22.35 3.60 -10.05
N ARG A 78 21.44 3.47 -9.10
CA ARG A 78 20.73 2.21 -8.85
C ARG A 78 19.55 2.03 -9.79
N VAL A 79 19.33 0.80 -10.22
CA VAL A 79 18.08 0.40 -10.83
C VAL A 79 17.07 0.20 -9.70
N LEU A 80 16.08 1.08 -9.62
CA LEU A 80 15.03 1.06 -8.59
C LEU A 80 13.73 0.46 -9.12
N SER A 81 13.81 -0.40 -10.13
CA SER A 81 12.65 -1.08 -10.68
C SER A 81 12.52 -2.48 -10.09
N VAL A 82 11.38 -2.78 -9.51
CA VAL A 82 10.99 -4.12 -9.09
C VAL A 82 10.49 -4.88 -10.31
N GLN A 83 11.13 -6.00 -10.66
CA GLN A 83 10.69 -6.84 -11.78
C GLN A 83 9.50 -7.69 -11.37
N LYS A 84 8.46 -7.73 -12.21
CA LYS A 84 7.29 -8.59 -11.95
C LYS A 84 7.70 -10.05 -11.92
N ARG A 85 7.18 -10.78 -10.93
CA ARG A 85 7.42 -12.22 -10.78
C ARG A 85 6.32 -13.02 -11.46
N THR A 86 6.65 -14.24 -11.81
CA THR A 86 5.69 -15.22 -12.38
C THR A 86 5.23 -16.25 -11.35
N ASP A 87 5.82 -16.24 -10.16
CA ASP A 87 5.42 -17.05 -8.99
C ASP A 87 4.58 -16.20 -8.02
N ASP A 88 4.06 -16.82 -6.97
CA ASP A 88 3.20 -16.17 -5.97
C ASP A 88 3.98 -15.59 -4.78
N GLN A 89 5.31 -15.52 -4.87
CA GLN A 89 6.15 -15.01 -3.79
C GLN A 89 5.99 -13.50 -3.66
N PRO A 90 5.80 -12.95 -2.43
CA PRO A 90 5.59 -11.53 -2.22
C PRO A 90 6.85 -10.73 -2.56
N GLN A 91 6.66 -9.60 -3.24
CA GLN A 91 7.72 -8.65 -3.60
C GLN A 91 7.63 -7.36 -2.79
N ILE A 92 6.43 -7.00 -2.39
CA ILE A 92 6.12 -5.80 -1.64
C ILE A 92 5.45 -6.21 -0.33
N LEU A 93 5.99 -5.71 0.78
CA LEU A 93 5.37 -5.80 2.10
C LEU A 93 4.79 -4.44 2.46
N ILE A 94 3.50 -4.40 2.78
CA ILE A 94 2.85 -3.24 3.41
C ILE A 94 2.58 -3.62 4.86
N TYR A 95 2.92 -2.74 5.79
CA TYR A 95 2.62 -2.90 7.21
C TYR A 95 2.36 -1.53 7.85
N HIS A 96 2.00 -1.51 9.12
CA HIS A 96 1.66 -0.29 9.86
C HIS A 96 2.26 -0.37 11.26
N THR A 97 3.31 0.39 11.52
CA THR A 97 3.83 0.56 12.88
C THR A 97 2.75 1.18 13.76
N HIS A 98 2.01 2.16 13.23
CA HIS A 98 0.87 2.79 13.89
C HIS A 98 -0.46 2.37 13.26
N SER A 99 -0.90 1.17 13.63
CA SER A 99 -2.13 0.55 13.12
C SER A 99 -3.42 1.27 13.55
N GLN A 100 -3.37 2.07 14.62
CA GLN A 100 -4.51 2.78 15.18
C GLN A 100 -4.72 4.18 14.58
N GLU A 101 -3.94 4.57 13.58
CA GLU A 101 -4.14 5.85 12.88
C GLU A 101 -5.49 5.87 12.16
N ALA A 102 -6.30 6.88 12.48
CA ALA A 102 -7.67 7.02 12.03
C ALA A 102 -7.89 8.33 11.28
N PHE A 103 -8.98 8.40 10.53
CA PHE A 103 -9.45 9.58 9.82
C PHE A 103 -10.69 10.15 10.53
N ALA A 104 -11.16 11.33 10.11
CA ALA A 104 -12.31 11.99 10.73
C ALA A 104 -13.61 11.15 10.65
N ASP A 105 -13.73 10.32 9.64
CA ASP A 105 -14.86 9.43 9.37
C ASP A 105 -14.60 7.97 9.77
N SER A 106 -13.47 7.68 10.39
CA SER A 106 -13.17 6.32 10.88
C SER A 106 -14.12 5.92 12.03
N ILE A 107 -14.50 4.65 12.04
CA ILE A 107 -15.33 4.08 13.10
C ILE A 107 -14.43 3.70 14.28
N PRO A 108 -14.60 4.28 15.47
CA PRO A 108 -13.78 3.95 16.63
C PRO A 108 -13.71 2.44 16.92
N GLY A 109 -12.49 1.93 17.11
CA GLY A 109 -12.24 0.51 17.36
C GLY A 109 -12.28 -0.39 16.10
N ASN A 110 -12.54 0.16 14.93
CA ASN A 110 -12.47 -0.58 13.67
C ASN A 110 -11.27 -0.11 12.84
N ALA A 111 -10.13 -0.79 12.98
CA ALA A 111 -8.89 -0.47 12.29
C ALA A 111 -9.02 -0.50 10.75
N GLN A 112 -9.98 -1.26 10.20
CA GLN A 112 -10.25 -1.33 8.76
C GLN A 112 -10.81 -0.02 8.19
N THR A 113 -11.32 0.86 9.02
CA THR A 113 -11.78 2.20 8.60
C THR A 113 -10.69 3.27 8.77
N GLY A 114 -9.53 2.88 9.27
CA GLY A 114 -8.34 3.70 9.44
C GLY A 114 -7.26 3.39 8.40
N ILE A 115 -6.01 3.60 8.82
CA ILE A 115 -4.82 3.43 7.96
C ILE A 115 -4.69 2.00 7.41
N MET A 116 -5.12 0.98 8.17
CA MET A 116 -5.07 -0.41 7.72
C MET A 116 -6.00 -0.66 6.53
N GLY A 117 -7.16 -0.02 6.48
CA GLY A 117 -8.05 -0.07 5.31
C GLY A 117 -7.44 0.59 4.09
N VAL A 118 -6.73 1.70 4.28
CA VAL A 118 -5.97 2.35 3.18
C VAL A 118 -4.87 1.43 2.67
N GLY A 119 -4.19 0.72 3.58
CA GLY A 119 -3.18 -0.28 3.22
C GLY A 119 -3.75 -1.41 2.36
N GLU A 120 -4.96 -1.90 2.66
CA GLU A 120 -5.60 -2.93 1.84
C GLU A 120 -5.97 -2.40 0.44
N VAL A 121 -6.49 -1.17 0.35
CA VAL A 121 -6.76 -0.52 -0.96
C VAL A 121 -5.47 -0.39 -1.78
N LEU A 122 -4.36 0.05 -1.16
CA LEU A 122 -3.06 0.15 -1.83
C LEU A 122 -2.59 -1.23 -2.30
N ALA A 123 -2.69 -2.25 -1.44
CA ALA A 123 -2.32 -3.62 -1.80
C ALA A 123 -3.13 -4.14 -2.99
N GLU A 124 -4.45 -3.89 -3.01
CA GLU A 124 -5.30 -4.28 -4.13
C GLU A 124 -4.94 -3.56 -5.44
N ILE A 125 -4.66 -2.26 -5.39
CA ILE A 125 -4.22 -1.49 -6.55
C ILE A 125 -2.92 -2.08 -7.10
N LEU A 126 -1.93 -2.31 -6.25
CA LEU A 126 -0.64 -2.87 -6.64
C LEU A 126 -0.78 -4.27 -7.24
N ARG A 127 -1.66 -5.11 -6.69
CA ARG A 127 -1.94 -6.46 -7.22
C ARG A 127 -2.71 -6.41 -8.54
N LYS A 128 -3.83 -5.70 -8.58
CA LYS A 128 -4.81 -5.76 -9.70
C LYS A 128 -4.40 -4.88 -10.88
N GLN A 129 -3.92 -3.66 -10.63
CA GLN A 129 -3.58 -2.73 -11.71
C GLN A 129 -2.12 -2.83 -12.13
N TYR A 130 -1.22 -3.04 -11.17
CA TYR A 130 0.22 -3.07 -11.44
C TYR A 130 0.81 -4.47 -11.52
N GLY A 131 0.09 -5.51 -11.06
CA GLY A 131 0.50 -6.92 -11.19
C GLY A 131 1.70 -7.29 -10.34
N TYR A 132 1.86 -6.68 -9.16
CA TYR A 132 2.86 -7.07 -8.16
C TYR A 132 2.28 -8.04 -7.15
N ASN A 133 3.12 -8.93 -6.61
CA ASN A 133 2.75 -9.78 -5.50
C ASN A 133 2.96 -9.00 -4.20
N VAL A 134 1.89 -8.71 -3.49
CA VAL A 134 1.90 -7.86 -2.30
C VAL A 134 1.45 -8.64 -1.08
N MET A 135 2.22 -8.60 -0.01
CA MET A 135 1.81 -9.02 1.33
C MET A 135 1.37 -7.79 2.11
N HIS A 136 0.14 -7.77 2.59
CA HIS A 136 -0.32 -6.76 3.54
C HIS A 136 -0.35 -7.39 4.94
N HIS A 137 0.56 -6.96 5.80
CA HIS A 137 0.68 -7.47 7.16
C HIS A 137 -0.21 -6.66 8.10
N MET A 138 -1.13 -7.36 8.79
CA MET A 138 -2.19 -6.79 9.63
C MET A 138 -1.83 -6.78 11.13
N GLY A 139 -0.54 -6.84 11.47
CA GLY A 139 -0.07 -6.74 12.86
C GLY A 139 -0.40 -5.38 13.46
N GLN A 140 -0.75 -5.37 14.76
CA GLN A 140 -1.07 -4.16 15.51
C GLN A 140 -0.03 -3.98 16.62
N TYR A 141 0.73 -2.89 16.58
CA TYR A 141 1.92 -2.70 17.42
C TYR A 141 1.82 -1.53 18.40
N ASP A 142 0.78 -0.70 18.27
CA ASP A 142 0.56 0.53 19.04
C ASP A 142 -0.72 0.52 19.89
N VAL A 143 -1.40 -0.65 20.00
CA VAL A 143 -2.66 -0.78 20.75
C VAL A 143 -2.48 -0.47 22.24
N GLU A 144 -1.41 -1.02 22.86
CA GLU A 144 -1.15 -0.79 24.28
C GLU A 144 -0.44 0.54 24.52
N LYS A 145 0.59 0.85 23.72
CA LYS A 145 1.38 2.06 23.87
C LYS A 145 2.04 2.46 22.56
N ARG A 146 1.67 3.64 22.05
CA ARG A 146 2.16 4.19 20.78
C ARG A 146 3.69 4.34 20.74
N ASP A 147 4.31 4.78 21.84
CA ASP A 147 5.75 5.05 21.92
C ASP A 147 6.64 3.81 21.66
N TYR A 148 6.09 2.61 21.86
CA TYR A 148 6.83 1.35 21.68
C TYR A 148 6.49 0.65 20.35
N ALA A 149 5.67 1.24 19.52
CA ALA A 149 5.18 0.61 18.30
C ALA A 149 6.31 0.10 17.38
N TYR A 150 7.35 0.89 17.17
CA TYR A 150 8.53 0.49 16.39
C TYR A 150 9.29 -0.69 17.01
N SER A 151 9.52 -0.65 18.31
CA SER A 151 10.18 -1.77 19.01
C SER A 151 9.35 -3.04 19.01
N ASN A 152 8.01 -2.90 19.05
CA ASN A 152 7.08 -4.03 19.00
C ASN A 152 6.96 -4.63 17.60
N SER A 153 7.03 -3.81 16.54
CA SER A 153 6.91 -4.27 15.16
C SER A 153 8.18 -4.98 14.66
N LEU A 154 9.35 -4.56 15.10
CA LEU A 154 10.64 -5.01 14.57
C LEU A 154 10.81 -6.53 14.55
N PRO A 155 10.56 -7.29 15.64
CA PRO A 155 10.74 -8.75 15.62
C PRO A 155 9.82 -9.46 14.62
N ALA A 156 8.59 -8.96 14.43
CA ALA A 156 7.66 -9.52 13.46
C ALA A 156 8.12 -9.25 12.02
N LEU A 157 8.62 -8.04 11.75
CA LEU A 157 9.16 -7.68 10.44
C LEU A 157 10.41 -8.50 10.09
N GLU A 158 11.33 -8.66 11.04
CA GLU A 158 12.52 -9.50 10.84
C GLU A 158 12.16 -10.95 10.51
N ALA A 159 11.13 -11.51 11.19
CA ALA A 159 10.64 -12.85 10.90
C ALA A 159 10.02 -12.93 9.50
N ILE A 160 9.14 -11.98 9.14
CA ILE A 160 8.50 -11.92 7.81
C ILE A 160 9.54 -11.83 6.70
N LEU A 161 10.52 -10.95 6.82
CA LEU A 161 11.57 -10.77 5.81
C LEU A 161 12.49 -11.99 5.69
N LYS A 162 12.75 -12.65 6.79
CA LYS A 162 13.52 -13.90 6.81
C LYS A 162 12.78 -15.05 6.12
N GLU A 163 11.46 -15.15 6.33
CA GLU A 163 10.61 -16.17 5.72
C GLU A 163 10.30 -15.88 4.24
N ASN A 164 10.33 -14.61 3.85
CA ASN A 164 10.00 -14.14 2.50
C ASN A 164 11.18 -13.36 1.87
N PRO A 165 12.28 -14.01 1.51
CA PRO A 165 13.46 -13.34 0.94
C PRO A 165 13.20 -12.71 -0.45
N SER A 166 12.04 -12.94 -1.03
CA SER A 166 11.59 -12.33 -2.28
C SER A 166 11.08 -10.89 -2.12
N ILE A 167 10.87 -10.43 -0.88
CA ILE A 167 10.45 -9.05 -0.61
C ILE A 167 11.59 -8.10 -0.92
N GLU A 168 11.36 -7.19 -1.87
CA GLU A 168 12.29 -6.17 -2.33
C GLU A 168 11.92 -4.76 -1.83
N VAL A 169 10.64 -4.55 -1.48
CA VAL A 169 10.11 -3.26 -1.01
C VAL A 169 9.32 -3.46 0.27
N VAL A 170 9.60 -2.62 1.25
CA VAL A 170 8.85 -2.57 2.51
C VAL A 170 8.24 -1.18 2.66
N ILE A 171 6.95 -1.13 2.87
CA ILE A 171 6.18 0.12 3.04
C ILE A 171 5.60 0.12 4.45
N ASP A 172 6.10 1.00 5.30
CA ASP A 172 5.44 1.37 6.55
C ASP A 172 4.46 2.50 6.24
N LEU A 173 3.19 2.16 6.13
CA LEU A 173 2.17 3.11 5.68
C LEU A 173 1.55 3.82 6.87
N HIS A 174 1.74 5.13 6.90
CA HIS A 174 1.26 6.05 7.93
C HIS A 174 0.33 7.12 7.37
N ARG A 175 -0.33 7.80 8.25
CA ARG A 175 -0.87 9.13 8.03
C ARG A 175 -0.27 10.12 9.04
N ASP A 176 -0.02 11.34 8.60
CA ASP A 176 0.45 12.41 9.49
C ASP A 176 -0.72 13.22 10.07
N GLU A 177 -0.55 13.67 11.29
CA GLU A 177 -1.40 14.70 11.87
C GLU A 177 -0.89 16.07 11.39
N VAL A 178 -1.80 16.90 10.90
CA VAL A 178 -1.53 18.29 10.54
C VAL A 178 -2.30 19.23 11.45
N ALA A 179 -1.76 20.41 11.71
CA ALA A 179 -2.44 21.41 12.51
C ALA A 179 -3.81 21.77 11.90
N GLU A 180 -4.78 22.07 12.77
CA GLU A 180 -6.11 22.47 12.34
C GLU A 180 -6.04 23.67 11.38
N GLY A 181 -6.74 23.59 10.25
CA GLY A 181 -6.75 24.61 9.21
C GLY A 181 -5.62 24.52 8.18
N THR A 182 -4.73 23.53 8.27
CA THR A 182 -3.75 23.25 7.21
C THR A 182 -4.47 22.65 5.99
N ARG A 183 -4.24 23.23 4.80
CA ARG A 183 -4.79 22.77 3.52
C ARG A 183 -3.69 22.56 2.49
#